data_a4afb65df266259b8d9991ef15f071ae
#
_entry.id   a4afb65df266259b8d9991ef15f071ae
#
_cell.length_a   1.000
_cell.length_b   1.000
_cell.length_c   1.000
_cell.angle_alpha   90.00
_cell.angle_beta   90.00
_cell.angle_gamma   90.00
#
_symmetry.space_group_name_H-M   'P 1'
#
loop_
_entity.id
_entity.type
_entity.pdbx_description
1 polymer ?
#
loop_
_entity_poly.entity_id
_entity_poly.type
_entity_poly.pdbx_seq_one_letter_code
_entity_poly.pdbx_strand_id
1 'polypeptide(L)'
;MGRITKRRKSRPTSIVVPIHHNDLDSPVFRNIIDQLNSCECADNIIIPLAAENVEQYRTAHSYFGGMETNYTILWCNGSRIQQILEEMKDIHIDIGSFRGKGLDVWMGLGIATLDSYAIAVHDGDIRNYTIDIPIKLLYPIIDPELNFFFNKGYYARVDIGKRKMHGRVYRLFIQPLLDTLNEEMRCDSELLQYFKAFRYTLSGEFAMTSDFALNIRIPADWGLEMGLLAEVYRNATLKRICQTDLGFYDHQHKSAGKDTSEGLCKMADNIFATVLRILTETTQATISIPFLHSAK
;
A
#
# COMPACT_ATOMS: atom_id res chain seq x y z
N MET A 1 20.92 9.23 -7.78
CA MET A 1 21.23 9.38 -6.34
C MET A 1 21.50 10.82 -5.93
N GLY A 2 22.53 11.51 -6.35
CA GLY A 2 22.88 12.85 -5.85
C GLY A 2 21.81 13.94 -5.85
N ARG A 3 20.79 13.88 -6.71
CA ARG A 3 19.66 14.83 -6.68
C ARG A 3 18.68 14.56 -5.51
N ILE A 4 18.44 13.30 -5.18
CA ILE A 4 17.57 12.92 -4.04
C ILE A 4 18.22 13.33 -2.74
N THR A 5 19.48 12.96 -2.51
CA THR A 5 20.23 13.30 -1.29
C THR A 5 20.28 14.81 -1.05
N LYS A 6 20.44 15.62 -2.11
CA LYS A 6 20.43 17.08 -2.00
C LYS A 6 19.06 17.65 -1.62
N ARG A 7 17.95 17.08 -2.16
CA ARG A 7 16.58 17.59 -1.95
C ARG A 7 16.00 17.11 -0.61
N ARG A 8 16.40 15.94 -0.12
CA ARG A 8 16.03 15.40 1.18
C ARG A 8 16.35 16.35 2.35
N LYS A 9 17.43 17.10 2.27
CA LYS A 9 17.79 18.09 3.32
C LYS A 9 16.70 19.13 3.61
N SER A 10 15.86 19.46 2.62
CA SER A 10 14.73 20.40 2.77
C SER A 10 13.37 19.69 2.78
N ARG A 11 13.30 18.42 2.40
CA ARG A 11 12.08 17.59 2.31
C ARG A 11 12.38 16.20 2.85
N PRO A 12 12.37 16.03 4.18
CA PRO A 12 12.65 14.74 4.82
C PRO A 12 11.73 13.64 4.31
N THR A 13 12.23 12.41 4.27
CA THR A 13 11.53 11.28 3.69
C THR A 13 11.51 10.09 4.62
N SER A 14 10.41 9.36 4.63
CA SER A 14 10.30 8.06 5.27
C SER A 14 9.89 6.96 4.30
N ILE A 15 10.31 5.74 4.60
CA ILE A 15 9.86 4.53 3.92
C ILE A 15 9.11 3.67 4.91
N VAL A 16 7.88 3.27 4.57
CA VAL A 16 7.03 2.38 5.38
C VAL A 16 7.05 0.99 4.76
N VAL A 17 7.47 -0.01 5.53
CA VAL A 17 7.57 -1.41 5.10
C VAL A 17 6.77 -2.29 6.07
N PRO A 18 5.48 -2.54 5.81
CA PRO A 18 4.67 -3.40 6.68
C PRO A 18 5.11 -4.85 6.55
N ILE A 19 5.28 -5.53 7.67
CA ILE A 19 5.73 -6.92 7.73
C ILE A 19 4.97 -7.73 8.78
N HIS A 20 4.92 -9.02 8.55
CA HIS A 20 4.55 -10.00 9.57
C HIS A 20 5.81 -10.59 10.21
N HIS A 21 5.78 -10.91 11.51
CA HIS A 21 6.94 -11.48 12.21
C HIS A 21 7.56 -12.69 11.47
N ASN A 22 6.73 -13.53 10.87
CA ASN A 22 7.18 -14.72 10.14
C ASN A 22 8.03 -14.39 8.88
N ASP A 23 8.03 -13.14 8.43
CA ASP A 23 8.80 -12.73 7.26
C ASP A 23 10.25 -12.31 7.62
N LEU A 24 10.56 -12.13 8.92
CA LEU A 24 11.88 -11.69 9.40
C LEU A 24 13.02 -12.63 8.97
N ASP A 25 12.78 -13.94 9.02
CA ASP A 25 13.79 -14.94 8.66
C ASP A 25 13.92 -15.16 7.15
N SER A 26 13.07 -14.48 6.36
CA SER A 26 13.09 -14.59 4.90
C SER A 26 14.37 -13.98 4.32
N PRO A 27 15.11 -14.72 3.46
CA PRO A 27 16.24 -14.15 2.73
C PRO A 27 15.85 -12.94 1.87
N VAL A 28 14.59 -12.90 1.41
CA VAL A 28 14.03 -11.81 0.63
C VAL A 28 13.95 -10.54 1.49
N PHE A 29 13.40 -10.66 2.70
CA PHE A 29 13.29 -9.52 3.59
C PHE A 29 14.66 -9.03 4.07
N ARG A 30 15.60 -9.95 4.33
CA ARG A 30 16.98 -9.60 4.66
C ARG A 30 17.63 -8.75 3.57
N ASN A 31 17.49 -9.13 2.29
CA ASN A 31 17.99 -8.32 1.18
C ASN A 31 17.35 -6.92 1.16
N ILE A 32 16.04 -6.81 1.44
CA ILE A 32 15.35 -5.51 1.51
C ILE A 32 16.00 -4.63 2.59
N ILE A 33 16.20 -5.17 3.79
CA ILE A 33 16.80 -4.44 4.91
C ILE A 33 18.26 -4.05 4.63
N ASP A 34 19.07 -4.94 4.05
CA ASP A 34 20.44 -4.64 3.67
C ASP A 34 20.50 -3.48 2.65
N GLN A 35 19.60 -3.47 1.67
CA GLN A 35 19.49 -2.38 0.69
C GLN A 35 19.01 -1.06 1.35
N LEU A 36 18.05 -1.13 2.26
CA LEU A 36 17.53 0.03 2.98
C LEU A 36 18.56 0.59 3.96
N ASN A 37 19.36 -0.25 4.59
CA ASN A 37 20.41 0.17 5.52
C ASN A 37 21.51 1.01 4.85
N SER A 38 21.68 0.84 3.55
CA SER A 38 22.60 1.64 2.74
C SER A 38 21.92 2.80 1.99
N CYS A 39 20.63 3.04 2.27
CA CYS A 39 19.84 4.01 1.52
C CYS A 39 20.02 5.43 2.01
N GLU A 40 20.66 6.26 1.22
CA GLU A 40 20.67 7.70 1.43
C GLU A 40 19.35 8.40 1.02
N CYS A 41 18.32 7.66 0.62
CA CYS A 41 17.06 8.22 0.13
C CYS A 41 15.99 8.39 1.20
N ALA A 42 16.19 7.85 2.40
CA ALA A 42 15.27 7.95 3.53
C ALA A 42 15.96 8.50 4.77
N ASP A 43 15.24 9.29 5.55
CA ASP A 43 15.66 9.78 6.86
C ASP A 43 15.21 8.83 7.97
N ASN A 44 14.11 8.10 7.74
CA ASN A 44 13.61 7.09 8.67
C ASN A 44 12.94 5.93 7.93
N ILE A 45 13.12 4.72 8.44
CA ILE A 45 12.43 3.52 7.97
C ILE A 45 11.42 3.11 9.03
N ILE A 46 10.15 3.07 8.69
CA ILE A 46 9.07 2.70 9.60
C ILE A 46 8.63 1.29 9.26
N ILE A 47 8.60 0.45 10.26
CA ILE A 47 8.33 -0.98 10.17
C ILE A 47 7.07 -1.28 10.97
N PRO A 48 5.87 -1.16 10.36
CA PRO A 48 4.66 -1.69 10.95
C PRO A 48 4.78 -3.21 11.04
N LEU A 49 4.86 -3.71 12.27
CA LEU A 49 5.09 -5.12 12.57
C LEU A 49 3.83 -5.77 13.13
N ALA A 50 3.35 -6.81 12.47
CA ALA A 50 2.36 -7.74 13.02
C ALA A 50 3.10 -8.86 13.77
N ALA A 51 3.03 -8.86 15.11
CA ALA A 51 3.63 -9.88 15.99
C ALA A 51 2.60 -10.36 17.02
N GLU A 52 2.48 -11.67 17.24
CA GLU A 52 1.46 -12.26 18.10
C GLU A 52 1.72 -12.05 19.60
N ASN A 53 2.99 -11.86 19.96
CA ASN A 53 3.38 -11.74 21.36
C ASN A 53 4.66 -10.91 21.53
N VAL A 54 4.98 -10.59 22.80
CA VAL A 54 6.15 -9.78 23.17
C VAL A 54 7.48 -10.42 22.76
N GLU A 55 7.57 -11.74 22.72
CA GLU A 55 8.80 -12.44 22.36
C GLU A 55 9.11 -12.26 20.87
N GLN A 56 8.11 -12.40 20.01
CA GLN A 56 8.23 -12.09 18.59
C GLN A 56 8.61 -10.61 18.36
N TYR A 57 8.02 -9.69 19.12
CA TYR A 57 8.41 -8.29 19.05
C TYR A 57 9.87 -8.07 19.46
N ARG A 58 10.34 -8.72 20.55
CA ARG A 58 11.76 -8.64 20.99
C ARG A 58 12.70 -9.22 19.94
N THR A 59 12.33 -10.32 19.31
CA THR A 59 13.11 -10.91 18.19
C THR A 59 13.25 -9.92 17.05
N ALA A 60 12.17 -9.26 16.65
CA ALA A 60 12.22 -8.22 15.63
C ALA A 60 13.11 -7.06 16.06
N HIS A 61 12.98 -6.58 17.30
CA HIS A 61 13.83 -5.50 17.82
C HIS A 61 15.31 -5.87 17.76
N SER A 62 15.68 -7.11 18.10
CA SER A 62 17.05 -7.60 18.00
C SER A 62 17.53 -7.71 16.55
N TYR A 63 16.63 -8.12 15.63
CA TYR A 63 16.92 -8.22 14.20
C TYR A 63 17.33 -6.88 13.59
N PHE A 64 16.63 -5.80 13.93
CA PHE A 64 16.91 -4.46 13.42
C PHE A 64 18.02 -3.72 14.18
N GLY A 65 18.47 -4.24 15.32
CA GLY A 65 19.47 -3.57 16.18
C GLY A 65 20.83 -3.27 15.54
N GLY A 66 21.13 -3.87 14.37
CA GLY A 66 22.35 -3.61 13.60
C GLY A 66 22.19 -2.59 12.45
N MET A 67 21.03 -1.97 12.30
CA MET A 67 20.81 -0.97 11.25
C MET A 67 21.50 0.36 11.61
N GLU A 68 22.18 0.96 10.62
CA GLU A 68 22.79 2.28 10.73
C GLU A 68 21.80 3.40 10.36
N THR A 69 20.87 3.12 9.44
CA THR A 69 19.77 4.02 9.08
C THR A 69 18.77 4.11 10.22
N ASN A 70 18.25 5.30 10.51
CA ASN A 70 17.19 5.47 11.51
C ASN A 70 15.98 4.60 11.18
N TYR A 71 15.46 3.92 12.18
CA TYR A 71 14.25 3.10 12.02
C TYR A 71 13.33 3.19 13.23
N THR A 72 12.06 2.89 12.99
CA THR A 72 11.02 2.82 14.01
C THR A 72 10.24 1.54 13.83
N ILE A 73 10.23 0.66 14.82
CA ILE A 73 9.38 -0.54 14.81
C ILE A 73 8.08 -0.19 15.53
N LEU A 74 6.97 -0.33 14.82
CA LEU A 74 5.64 -0.15 15.35
C LEU A 74 4.97 -1.52 15.53
N TRP A 75 4.82 -2.00 16.76
CA TRP A 75 4.08 -3.23 17.03
C TRP A 75 2.58 -2.99 16.92
N CYS A 76 2.02 -3.19 15.71
CA CYS A 76 0.65 -2.80 15.34
C CYS A 76 -0.45 -3.47 16.16
N ASN A 77 -0.22 -4.68 16.63
CA ASN A 77 -1.17 -5.42 17.50
C ASN A 77 -0.68 -5.56 18.96
N GLY A 78 0.30 -4.76 19.36
CA GLY A 78 0.80 -4.72 20.73
C GLY A 78 -0.19 -4.08 21.70
N SER A 79 -0.03 -4.38 23.00
CA SER A 79 -0.96 -3.95 24.07
C SER A 79 -1.18 -2.44 24.11
N ARG A 80 -0.13 -1.63 23.88
CA ARG A 80 -0.25 -0.17 23.89
C ARG A 80 -1.09 0.35 22.72
N ILE A 81 -0.90 -0.22 21.52
CA ILE A 81 -1.72 0.13 20.35
C ILE A 81 -3.17 -0.31 20.57
N GLN A 82 -3.40 -1.52 21.09
CA GLN A 82 -4.76 -1.98 21.40
C GLN A 82 -5.45 -1.05 22.42
N GLN A 83 -4.74 -0.57 23.43
CA GLN A 83 -5.27 0.40 24.38
C GLN A 83 -5.69 1.72 23.67
N ILE A 84 -4.84 2.24 22.78
CA ILE A 84 -5.15 3.47 22.02
C ILE A 84 -6.38 3.25 21.13
N LEU A 85 -6.49 2.10 20.47
CA LEU A 85 -7.64 1.77 19.63
C LEU A 85 -8.95 1.66 20.45
N GLU A 86 -8.89 1.15 21.68
CA GLU A 86 -10.07 1.16 22.58
C GLU A 86 -10.40 2.58 23.07
N GLU A 87 -9.42 3.40 23.43
CA GLU A 87 -9.63 4.82 23.78
C GLU A 87 -10.29 5.60 22.60
N MET A 88 -9.91 5.27 21.34
CA MET A 88 -10.56 5.84 20.15
C MET A 88 -12.02 5.38 20.00
N LYS A 89 -12.31 4.16 20.37
CA LYS A 89 -13.68 3.62 20.32
C LYS A 89 -14.61 4.33 21.31
N ASP A 90 -14.10 4.75 22.48
CA ASP A 90 -14.85 5.52 23.46
C ASP A 90 -15.33 6.89 22.91
N ILE A 91 -14.63 7.41 21.90
CA ILE A 91 -15.03 8.63 21.16
C ILE A 91 -15.71 8.31 19.82
N HIS A 92 -16.31 7.12 19.69
CA HIS A 92 -17.05 6.65 18.52
C HIS A 92 -16.21 6.43 17.23
N ILE A 93 -14.90 6.23 17.37
CA ILE A 93 -14.01 5.89 16.25
C ILE A 93 -13.57 4.42 16.42
N ASP A 94 -14.36 3.49 15.90
CA ASP A 94 -14.04 2.06 15.95
C ASP A 94 -13.16 1.64 14.76
N ILE A 95 -11.86 1.70 14.97
CA ILE A 95 -10.84 1.18 14.03
C ILE A 95 -10.38 -0.21 14.50
N GLY A 96 -10.47 -0.50 15.78
CA GLY A 96 -9.95 -1.73 16.39
C GLY A 96 -10.64 -3.03 15.95
N SER A 97 -11.84 -2.96 15.37
CA SER A 97 -12.54 -4.11 14.80
C SER A 97 -11.98 -4.57 13.47
N PHE A 98 -11.20 -3.73 12.79
CA PHE A 98 -10.58 -4.07 11.52
C PHE A 98 -9.20 -4.71 11.73
N ARG A 99 -8.87 -5.67 10.89
CA ARG A 99 -7.58 -6.37 10.90
C ARG A 99 -7.09 -6.56 9.47
N GLY A 100 -5.83 -6.22 9.22
CA GLY A 100 -5.21 -6.46 7.92
C GLY A 100 -4.10 -5.47 7.60
N LYS A 101 -3.44 -5.70 6.48
CA LYS A 101 -2.34 -4.89 5.97
C LYS A 101 -2.68 -3.38 5.91
N GLY A 102 -3.92 -3.06 5.53
CA GLY A 102 -4.34 -1.66 5.43
C GLY A 102 -4.26 -0.91 6.75
N LEU A 103 -4.64 -1.56 7.88
CA LEU A 103 -4.51 -0.96 9.21
C LEU A 103 -3.04 -0.73 9.59
N ASP A 104 -2.16 -1.72 9.31
CA ASP A 104 -0.74 -1.60 9.59
C ASP A 104 -0.10 -0.46 8.78
N VAL A 105 -0.46 -0.35 7.50
CA VAL A 105 -0.02 0.75 6.63
C VAL A 105 -0.54 2.08 7.14
N TRP A 106 -1.82 2.18 7.54
CA TRP A 106 -2.40 3.40 8.08
C TRP A 106 -1.65 3.88 9.33
N MET A 107 -1.37 2.99 10.27
CA MET A 107 -0.58 3.31 11.47
C MET A 107 0.85 3.74 11.11
N GLY A 108 1.50 3.04 10.17
CA GLY A 108 2.83 3.38 9.68
C GLY A 108 2.88 4.75 9.00
N LEU A 109 1.88 5.08 8.19
CA LEU A 109 1.73 6.41 7.59
C LEU A 109 1.58 7.47 8.67
N GLY A 110 0.75 7.23 9.71
CA GLY A 110 0.57 8.16 10.82
C GLY A 110 1.88 8.49 11.52
N ILE A 111 2.74 7.50 11.81
CA ILE A 111 4.07 7.72 12.39
C ILE A 111 4.98 8.48 11.40
N ALA A 112 4.95 8.10 10.11
CA ALA A 112 5.78 8.75 9.10
C ALA A 112 5.48 10.24 8.92
N THR A 113 4.22 10.66 9.10
CA THR A 113 3.81 12.07 8.95
C THR A 113 4.40 13.00 10.01
N LEU A 114 4.87 12.48 11.14
CA LEU A 114 5.40 13.30 12.22
C LEU A 114 6.66 14.08 11.82
N ASP A 115 7.55 13.45 11.04
CA ASP A 115 8.86 13.99 10.74
C ASP A 115 9.21 14.03 9.24
N SER A 116 8.27 13.66 8.36
CA SER A 116 8.55 13.56 6.93
C SER A 116 7.71 14.53 6.09
N TYR A 117 8.29 14.99 5.00
CA TYR A 117 7.57 15.67 3.92
C TYR A 117 6.95 14.68 2.93
N ALA A 118 7.67 13.60 2.63
CA ALA A 118 7.23 12.58 1.68
C ALA A 118 7.43 11.16 2.25
N ILE A 119 6.49 10.29 1.96
CA ILE A 119 6.43 8.94 2.48
C ILE A 119 6.29 7.98 1.30
N ALA A 120 7.18 6.98 1.21
CA ALA A 120 7.03 5.84 0.32
C ALA A 120 6.54 4.62 1.10
N VAL A 121 5.69 3.82 0.49
CA VAL A 121 5.24 2.53 1.01
C VAL A 121 5.58 1.45 0.00
N HIS A 122 6.11 0.32 0.43
CA HIS A 122 6.30 -0.86 -0.41
C HIS A 122 6.19 -2.14 0.41
N ASP A 123 5.95 -3.25 -0.28
CA ASP A 123 5.85 -4.57 0.36
C ASP A 123 7.21 -5.08 0.84
N GLY A 124 7.19 -5.93 1.88
CA GLY A 124 8.38 -6.57 2.47
C GLY A 124 8.75 -7.93 1.85
N ASP A 125 8.11 -8.35 0.74
CA ASP A 125 8.29 -9.67 0.12
C ASP A 125 8.75 -9.62 -1.35
N ILE A 126 9.39 -8.53 -1.74
CA ILE A 126 9.88 -8.28 -3.10
C ILE A 126 11.21 -9.01 -3.32
N ARG A 127 11.23 -10.08 -4.11
CA ARG A 127 12.42 -10.91 -4.32
C ARG A 127 13.54 -10.23 -5.08
N ASN A 128 13.18 -9.43 -6.08
CA ASN A 128 14.13 -8.68 -6.90
C ASN A 128 14.25 -7.22 -6.44
N TYR A 129 14.12 -7.00 -5.13
CA TYR A 129 14.21 -5.67 -4.54
C TYR A 129 15.56 -5.01 -4.82
N THR A 130 15.51 -3.76 -5.21
CA THR A 130 16.65 -2.85 -5.29
C THR A 130 16.27 -1.51 -4.71
N ILE A 131 17.26 -0.75 -4.28
CA ILE A 131 17.09 0.59 -3.76
C ILE A 131 16.46 1.57 -4.75
N ASP A 132 16.44 1.23 -6.03
CA ASP A 132 15.76 2.03 -7.05
C ASP A 132 14.25 2.11 -6.83
N ILE A 133 13.64 1.13 -6.15
CA ILE A 133 12.19 1.13 -5.89
C ILE A 133 11.79 2.36 -5.06
N PRO A 134 12.25 2.55 -3.81
CA PRO A 134 11.89 3.74 -3.04
C PRO A 134 12.41 5.04 -3.68
N ILE A 135 13.57 5.02 -4.33
CA ILE A 135 14.09 6.18 -5.06
C ILE A 135 13.11 6.65 -6.14
N LYS A 136 12.64 5.73 -6.98
CA LYS A 136 11.68 6.02 -8.05
C LYS A 136 10.32 6.46 -7.51
N LEU A 137 9.90 5.93 -6.35
CA LEU A 137 8.66 6.32 -5.71
C LEU A 137 8.74 7.74 -5.12
N LEU A 138 9.82 8.05 -4.39
CA LEU A 138 9.97 9.32 -3.68
C LEU A 138 10.34 10.49 -4.60
N TYR A 139 11.13 10.24 -5.65
CA TYR A 139 11.67 11.32 -6.48
C TYR A 139 10.60 12.28 -7.05
N PRO A 140 9.48 11.81 -7.63
CA PRO A 140 8.45 12.71 -8.15
C PRO A 140 7.78 13.57 -7.06
N ILE A 141 7.76 13.11 -5.82
CA ILE A 141 7.15 13.81 -4.68
C ILE A 141 8.08 14.89 -4.13
N ILE A 142 9.37 14.57 -3.98
CA ILE A 142 10.34 15.48 -3.36
C ILE A 142 10.90 16.52 -4.33
N ASP A 143 10.78 16.29 -5.63
CA ASP A 143 11.26 17.25 -6.63
C ASP A 143 10.28 18.43 -6.76
N PRO A 144 10.67 19.67 -6.36
CA PRO A 144 9.79 20.82 -6.40
C PRO A 144 9.39 21.23 -7.83
N GLU A 145 10.15 20.83 -8.84
CA GLU A 145 9.82 21.11 -10.24
C GLU A 145 8.71 20.20 -10.74
N LEU A 146 8.66 18.95 -10.27
CA LEU A 146 7.62 17.98 -10.61
C LEU A 146 6.35 18.19 -9.79
N ASN A 147 6.49 18.44 -8.48
CA ASN A 147 5.44 18.84 -7.57
C ASN A 147 4.21 17.92 -7.56
N PHE A 148 4.43 16.60 -7.57
CA PHE A 148 3.36 15.61 -7.41
C PHE A 148 3.01 15.41 -5.93
N PHE A 149 1.75 15.09 -5.66
CA PHE A 149 1.27 14.74 -4.32
C PHE A 149 1.19 13.24 -4.11
N PHE A 150 0.97 12.50 -5.18
CA PHE A 150 0.84 11.07 -5.17
C PHE A 150 1.55 10.43 -6.37
N ASN A 151 2.29 9.37 -6.11
CA ASN A 151 2.97 8.56 -7.11
C ASN A 151 2.63 7.08 -6.90
N LYS A 152 2.07 6.43 -7.91
CA LYS A 152 1.74 5.01 -7.90
C LYS A 152 2.79 4.21 -8.65
N GLY A 153 3.45 3.27 -7.99
CA GLY A 153 4.29 2.30 -8.68
C GLY A 153 3.47 1.34 -9.53
N TYR A 154 3.98 0.96 -10.70
CA TYR A 154 3.46 -0.14 -11.48
C TYR A 154 4.59 -1.02 -12.00
N TYR A 155 4.29 -2.27 -12.33
CA TYR A 155 5.28 -3.25 -12.71
C TYR A 155 4.68 -4.43 -13.46
N ALA A 156 5.52 -5.17 -14.17
CA ALA A 156 5.16 -6.43 -14.78
C ALA A 156 5.46 -7.60 -13.82
N ARG A 157 4.41 -8.31 -13.37
CA ARG A 157 4.54 -9.48 -12.50
C ARG A 157 4.80 -10.74 -13.32
N VAL A 158 6.06 -10.93 -13.72
CA VAL A 158 6.47 -12.03 -14.58
C VAL A 158 7.58 -12.83 -13.91
N ASP A 159 7.37 -14.13 -13.74
CA ASP A 159 8.44 -15.08 -13.42
C ASP A 159 9.11 -15.50 -14.75
N ILE A 160 10.24 -14.87 -15.06
CA ILE A 160 10.97 -15.12 -16.31
C ILE A 160 11.47 -16.57 -16.37
N GLY A 161 11.94 -17.13 -15.24
CA GLY A 161 12.46 -18.50 -15.17
C GLY A 161 11.40 -19.55 -15.47
N LYS A 162 10.20 -19.35 -14.98
CA LYS A 162 9.06 -20.27 -15.21
C LYS A 162 8.15 -19.84 -16.37
N ARG A 163 8.46 -18.73 -17.06
CA ARG A 163 7.64 -18.15 -18.14
C ARG A 163 6.17 -18.00 -17.74
N LYS A 164 5.92 -17.55 -16.51
CA LYS A 164 4.58 -17.38 -15.96
C LYS A 164 4.29 -15.92 -15.66
N MET A 165 3.07 -15.50 -16.01
CA MET A 165 2.55 -14.20 -15.64
C MET A 165 1.74 -14.34 -14.35
N HIS A 166 2.02 -13.50 -13.36
CA HIS A 166 1.34 -13.44 -12.07
C HIS A 166 0.32 -12.28 -12.01
N GLY A 167 -0.26 -12.01 -10.84
CA GLY A 167 -1.28 -10.98 -10.68
C GLY A 167 -2.67 -11.44 -11.11
N ARG A 168 -3.06 -12.68 -10.77
CA ARG A 168 -4.35 -13.28 -11.14
C ARG A 168 -5.54 -12.44 -10.72
N VAL A 169 -5.57 -11.93 -9.48
CA VAL A 169 -6.69 -11.11 -8.99
C VAL A 169 -6.86 -9.86 -9.85
N TYR A 170 -5.78 -9.16 -10.19
CA TYR A 170 -5.88 -7.98 -11.06
C TYR A 170 -6.38 -8.35 -12.46
N ARG A 171 -5.69 -9.27 -13.14
CA ARG A 171 -5.95 -9.58 -14.55
C ARG A 171 -7.25 -10.34 -14.82
N LEU A 172 -7.62 -11.25 -13.90
CA LEU A 172 -8.76 -12.15 -14.11
C LEU A 172 -10.02 -11.69 -13.37
N PHE A 173 -9.91 -10.73 -12.47
CA PHE A 173 -11.05 -10.25 -11.72
C PHE A 173 -11.18 -8.72 -11.77
N ILE A 174 -10.20 -7.96 -11.27
CA ILE A 174 -10.39 -6.50 -11.14
C ILE A 174 -10.45 -5.79 -12.48
N GLN A 175 -9.59 -6.12 -13.43
CA GLN A 175 -9.62 -5.48 -14.75
C GLN A 175 -10.94 -5.79 -15.48
N PRO A 176 -11.40 -7.05 -15.62
CA PRO A 176 -12.73 -7.34 -16.17
C PRO A 176 -13.87 -6.69 -15.40
N LEU A 177 -13.81 -6.66 -14.08
CA LEU A 177 -14.83 -6.00 -13.25
C LEU A 177 -14.94 -4.51 -13.59
N LEU A 178 -13.82 -3.78 -13.64
CA LEU A 178 -13.82 -2.36 -13.98
C LEU A 178 -14.32 -2.12 -15.42
N ASP A 179 -14.01 -3.03 -16.36
CA ASP A 179 -14.50 -2.96 -17.73
C ASP A 179 -16.03 -3.15 -17.77
N THR A 180 -16.53 -4.19 -17.13
CA THR A 180 -17.98 -4.46 -17.05
C THR A 180 -18.75 -3.33 -16.37
N LEU A 181 -18.27 -2.84 -15.21
CA LEU A 181 -18.88 -1.73 -14.51
C LEU A 181 -18.92 -0.46 -15.38
N ASN A 182 -17.85 -0.20 -16.13
CA ASN A 182 -17.80 0.95 -17.01
C ASN A 182 -18.77 0.83 -18.19
N GLU A 183 -18.96 -0.36 -18.76
CA GLU A 183 -19.94 -0.64 -19.80
C GLU A 183 -21.38 -0.49 -19.27
N GLU A 184 -21.70 -1.08 -18.12
CA GLU A 184 -23.01 -0.99 -17.47
C GLU A 184 -23.37 0.46 -17.09
N MET A 185 -22.40 1.27 -16.72
CA MET A 185 -22.56 2.71 -16.47
C MET A 185 -22.42 3.55 -17.76
N ARG A 186 -22.54 2.95 -18.94
CA ARG A 186 -22.49 3.59 -20.27
C ARG A 186 -21.25 4.45 -20.50
N CYS A 187 -20.11 4.05 -19.91
CA CYS A 187 -18.82 4.77 -19.97
C CYS A 187 -18.84 6.22 -19.43
N ASP A 188 -19.85 6.60 -18.66
CA ASP A 188 -20.03 7.97 -18.15
C ASP A 188 -19.36 8.20 -16.79
N SER A 189 -18.79 7.17 -16.15
CA SER A 189 -18.16 7.29 -14.84
C SER A 189 -16.70 7.77 -14.95
N GLU A 190 -16.46 9.03 -14.62
CA GLU A 190 -15.09 9.58 -14.54
C GLU A 190 -14.20 8.80 -13.55
N LEU A 191 -14.78 8.30 -12.44
CA LEU A 191 -14.06 7.50 -11.46
C LEU A 191 -13.58 6.17 -12.06
N LEU A 192 -14.44 5.46 -12.83
CA LEU A 192 -14.03 4.22 -13.49
C LEU A 192 -12.98 4.46 -14.57
N GLN A 193 -13.11 5.53 -15.35
CA GLN A 193 -12.09 5.97 -16.31
C GLN A 193 -10.75 6.26 -15.59
N TYR A 194 -10.81 6.94 -14.45
CA TYR A 194 -9.63 7.20 -13.62
C TYR A 194 -8.98 5.89 -13.14
N PHE A 195 -9.72 4.91 -12.62
CA PHE A 195 -9.14 3.62 -12.23
C PHE A 195 -8.50 2.89 -13.42
N LYS A 196 -9.15 2.91 -14.57
CA LYS A 196 -8.63 2.28 -15.81
C LYS A 196 -7.38 2.97 -16.36
N ALA A 197 -7.11 4.22 -16.00
CA ALA A 197 -5.89 4.92 -16.38
C ALA A 197 -4.64 4.44 -15.61
N PHE A 198 -4.80 3.70 -14.52
CA PHE A 198 -3.68 3.10 -13.81
C PHE A 198 -3.26 1.78 -14.48
N ARG A 199 -1.95 1.65 -14.73
CA ARG A 199 -1.38 0.44 -15.35
C ARG A 199 -1.48 -0.79 -14.45
N TYR A 200 -1.44 -0.59 -13.11
CA TYR A 200 -1.61 -1.66 -12.13
C TYR A 200 -2.21 -1.08 -10.84
N THR A 201 -3.53 -1.13 -10.71
CA THR A 201 -4.26 -0.53 -9.56
C THR A 201 -3.92 -1.18 -8.23
N LEU A 202 -3.64 -2.50 -8.23
CA LEU A 202 -3.35 -3.29 -7.03
C LEU A 202 -1.86 -3.36 -6.66
N SER A 203 -0.99 -2.46 -7.15
CA SER A 203 0.37 -2.40 -6.62
C SER A 203 0.35 -1.90 -5.18
N GLY A 204 1.11 -2.53 -4.29
CA GLY A 204 1.32 -2.07 -2.92
C GLY A 204 2.32 -0.92 -2.80
N GLU A 205 2.95 -0.55 -3.92
CA GLU A 205 4.03 0.43 -3.98
C GLU A 205 3.50 1.80 -4.39
N PHE A 206 3.66 2.77 -3.51
CA PHE A 206 3.27 4.16 -3.77
C PHE A 206 4.08 5.13 -2.90
N ALA A 207 4.04 6.41 -3.25
CA ALA A 207 4.52 7.48 -2.39
C ALA A 207 3.56 8.66 -2.42
N MET A 208 3.57 9.45 -1.33
CA MET A 208 2.75 10.63 -1.21
C MET A 208 3.39 11.66 -0.29
N THR A 209 2.87 12.89 -0.32
CA THR A 209 3.22 13.89 0.69
C THR A 209 2.58 13.55 2.05
N SER A 210 3.20 13.98 3.13
CA SER A 210 2.65 13.79 4.49
C SER A 210 1.32 14.50 4.67
N ASP A 211 1.20 15.72 4.17
CA ASP A 211 -0.07 16.46 4.23
C ASP A 211 -1.20 15.69 3.52
N PHE A 212 -0.90 15.03 2.41
CA PHE A 212 -1.89 14.20 1.73
C PHE A 212 -2.24 12.96 2.56
N ALA A 213 -1.24 12.28 3.14
CA ALA A 213 -1.43 11.10 3.99
C ALA A 213 -2.32 11.38 5.21
N LEU A 214 -2.23 12.56 5.81
CA LEU A 214 -3.05 12.98 6.95
C LEU A 214 -4.53 13.23 6.59
N ASN A 215 -4.84 13.49 5.32
CA ASN A 215 -6.16 13.90 4.87
C ASN A 215 -6.93 12.82 4.11
N ILE A 216 -6.41 11.59 4.04
CA ILE A 216 -7.05 10.48 3.32
C ILE A 216 -7.52 9.38 4.26
N ARG A 217 -8.61 8.72 3.87
CA ARG A 217 -9.12 7.51 4.51
C ARG A 217 -8.69 6.31 3.70
N ILE A 218 -8.12 5.30 4.33
CA ILE A 218 -7.74 4.07 3.64
C ILE A 218 -8.41 2.86 4.27
N PRO A 219 -8.86 1.87 3.48
CA PRO A 219 -9.38 0.62 4.01
C PRO A 219 -8.34 -0.12 4.86
N ALA A 220 -8.79 -0.70 5.96
CA ALA A 220 -7.93 -1.47 6.85
C ALA A 220 -7.62 -2.89 6.34
N ASP A 221 -8.32 -3.35 5.32
CA ASP A 221 -8.27 -4.69 4.75
C ASP A 221 -7.54 -4.76 3.38
N TRP A 222 -7.85 -5.78 2.57
CA TRP A 222 -7.32 -5.96 1.22
C TRP A 222 -7.86 -4.96 0.17
N GLY A 223 -8.82 -4.13 0.55
CA GLY A 223 -9.29 -3.01 -0.28
C GLY A 223 -8.36 -1.80 -0.28
N LEU A 224 -7.25 -1.84 0.49
CA LEU A 224 -6.30 -0.75 0.66
C LEU A 224 -5.99 -0.01 -0.65
N GLU A 225 -5.53 -0.72 -1.67
CA GLU A 225 -5.03 -0.10 -2.89
C GLU A 225 -6.13 0.59 -3.69
N MET A 226 -7.31 -0.03 -3.79
CA MET A 226 -8.46 0.58 -4.48
C MET A 226 -9.04 1.75 -3.70
N GLY A 227 -9.17 1.62 -2.37
CA GLY A 227 -9.63 2.69 -1.49
C GLY A 227 -8.69 3.88 -1.51
N LEU A 228 -7.39 3.64 -1.47
CA LEU A 228 -6.37 4.67 -1.60
C LEU A 228 -6.51 5.45 -2.92
N LEU A 229 -6.67 4.76 -4.04
CA LEU A 229 -6.86 5.41 -5.33
C LEU A 229 -8.15 6.24 -5.37
N ALA A 230 -9.22 5.81 -4.70
CA ALA A 230 -10.46 6.59 -4.59
C ALA A 230 -10.25 7.87 -3.77
N GLU A 231 -9.50 7.80 -2.68
CA GLU A 231 -9.16 9.00 -1.90
C GLU A 231 -8.25 9.95 -2.69
N VAL A 232 -7.31 9.42 -3.48
CA VAL A 232 -6.50 10.22 -4.40
C VAL A 232 -7.39 10.93 -5.42
N TYR A 233 -8.39 10.26 -5.99
CA TYR A 233 -9.36 10.86 -6.90
C TYR A 233 -10.15 12.01 -6.27
N ARG A 234 -10.58 11.83 -5.01
CA ARG A 234 -11.40 12.83 -4.29
C ARG A 234 -10.61 14.04 -3.82
N ASN A 235 -9.33 13.87 -3.50
CA ASN A 235 -8.53 14.87 -2.78
C ASN A 235 -7.38 15.46 -3.57
N ALA A 236 -7.03 14.92 -4.74
CA ALA A 236 -5.95 15.42 -5.57
C ALA A 236 -6.39 15.75 -6.99
N THR A 237 -5.86 16.83 -7.55
CA THR A 237 -6.04 17.10 -8.98
C THR A 237 -5.22 16.12 -9.82
N LEU A 238 -5.73 15.70 -10.96
CA LEU A 238 -5.05 14.74 -11.86
C LEU A 238 -3.62 15.17 -12.23
N LYS A 239 -3.36 16.48 -12.31
CA LYS A 239 -2.03 17.06 -12.60
C LYS A 239 -1.01 16.83 -11.49
N ARG A 240 -1.46 16.40 -10.30
CA ARG A 240 -0.61 16.13 -9.13
C ARG A 240 -0.43 14.64 -8.86
N ILE A 241 -0.87 13.80 -9.79
CA ILE A 241 -0.80 12.34 -9.70
C ILE A 241 0.13 11.83 -10.80
N CYS A 242 1.04 10.94 -10.48
CA CYS A 242 1.87 10.27 -11.46
C CYS A 242 1.93 8.75 -11.21
N GLN A 243 2.47 8.05 -12.19
CA GLN A 243 2.75 6.63 -12.13
C GLN A 243 4.21 6.39 -12.51
N THR A 244 4.89 5.51 -11.78
CA THR A 244 6.31 5.22 -12.01
C THR A 244 6.50 3.75 -12.35
N ASP A 245 7.24 3.47 -13.42
CA ASP A 245 7.61 2.12 -13.81
C ASP A 245 8.70 1.57 -12.90
N LEU A 246 8.36 0.53 -12.15
CA LEU A 246 9.30 -0.21 -11.30
C LEU A 246 9.92 -1.42 -12.02
N GLY A 247 9.55 -1.67 -13.28
CA GLY A 247 10.09 -2.72 -14.12
C GLY A 247 9.49 -4.10 -13.85
N PHE A 248 10.35 -5.10 -13.73
CA PHE A 248 9.92 -6.45 -13.37
C PHE A 248 9.80 -6.59 -11.86
N TYR A 249 8.78 -7.33 -11.43
CA TYR A 249 8.47 -7.51 -10.03
C TYR A 249 8.18 -8.98 -9.72
N ASP A 250 9.07 -9.58 -8.96
CA ASP A 250 8.91 -10.94 -8.41
C ASP A 250 8.71 -10.85 -6.90
N HIS A 251 7.67 -11.47 -6.39
CA HIS A 251 7.36 -11.52 -4.96
C HIS A 251 6.94 -12.92 -4.56
N GLN A 252 6.86 -13.16 -3.25
CA GLN A 252 6.35 -14.44 -2.74
C GLN A 252 4.86 -14.61 -3.11
N HIS A 253 4.53 -15.78 -3.64
CA HIS A 253 3.16 -16.06 -4.09
C HIS A 253 2.34 -16.63 -2.95
N LYS A 254 1.18 -16.00 -2.67
CA LYS A 254 0.16 -16.56 -1.80
C LYS A 254 -0.62 -17.66 -2.51
N SER A 255 -1.01 -18.70 -1.78
CA SER A 255 -1.90 -19.76 -2.29
C SER A 255 -3.27 -19.19 -2.66
N ALA A 256 -3.99 -19.90 -3.50
CA ALA A 256 -5.36 -19.50 -3.87
C ALA A 256 -6.35 -19.56 -2.68
N GLY A 257 -5.98 -20.27 -1.59
CA GLY A 257 -6.90 -20.65 -0.53
C GLY A 257 -7.65 -21.93 -0.89
N LYS A 258 -8.21 -22.61 0.12
CA LYS A 258 -9.02 -23.82 -0.08
C LYS A 258 -10.51 -23.49 -0.25
N ASP A 259 -10.93 -22.34 0.26
CA ASP A 259 -12.29 -21.84 0.17
C ASP A 259 -12.34 -20.30 0.00
N THR A 260 -13.55 -19.73 -0.05
CA THR A 260 -13.77 -18.30 -0.21
C THR A 260 -13.38 -17.45 1.00
N SER A 261 -13.14 -18.08 2.17
CA SER A 261 -12.78 -17.39 3.41
C SER A 261 -11.27 -17.09 3.52
N GLU A 262 -10.45 -17.65 2.60
CA GLU A 262 -8.99 -17.57 2.68
C GLU A 262 -8.32 -17.16 1.37
N GLY A 263 -7.08 -16.72 1.47
CA GLY A 263 -6.18 -16.51 0.34
C GLY A 263 -6.68 -15.46 -0.68
N LEU A 264 -6.56 -15.79 -1.97
CA LEU A 264 -6.92 -14.87 -3.05
C LEU A 264 -8.43 -14.62 -3.19
N CYS A 265 -9.27 -15.58 -2.78
CA CYS A 265 -10.73 -15.40 -2.82
C CYS A 265 -11.16 -14.33 -1.82
N LYS A 266 -10.72 -14.41 -0.57
CA LYS A 266 -10.98 -13.38 0.45
C LYS A 266 -10.46 -12.01 0.01
N MET A 267 -9.28 -11.98 -0.60
CA MET A 267 -8.72 -10.75 -1.16
C MET A 267 -9.64 -10.16 -2.25
N ALA A 268 -10.13 -10.98 -3.17
CA ALA A 268 -11.03 -10.54 -4.23
C ALA A 268 -12.36 -10.01 -3.67
N ASP A 269 -12.95 -10.68 -2.68
CA ASP A 269 -14.18 -10.25 -2.02
C ASP A 269 -14.03 -8.90 -1.30
N ASN A 270 -12.94 -8.68 -0.58
CA ASN A 270 -12.67 -7.41 0.09
C ASN A 270 -12.49 -6.27 -0.93
N ILE A 271 -11.75 -6.53 -2.01
CA ILE A 271 -11.56 -5.54 -3.07
C ILE A 271 -12.89 -5.23 -3.76
N PHE A 272 -13.70 -6.25 -4.06
CA PHE A 272 -15.03 -6.08 -4.68
C PHE A 272 -15.95 -5.22 -3.81
N ALA A 273 -16.07 -5.57 -2.53
CA ALA A 273 -16.85 -4.79 -1.58
C ALA A 273 -16.38 -3.33 -1.50
N THR A 274 -15.07 -3.11 -1.53
CA THR A 274 -14.47 -1.78 -1.55
C THR A 274 -14.83 -1.01 -2.82
N VAL A 275 -14.73 -1.62 -4.00
CA VAL A 275 -15.09 -0.99 -5.28
C VAL A 275 -16.57 -0.59 -5.29
N LEU A 276 -17.47 -1.47 -4.83
CA LEU A 276 -18.91 -1.16 -4.76
C LEU A 276 -19.19 0.01 -3.80
N ARG A 277 -18.57 0.01 -2.62
CA ARG A 277 -18.68 1.12 -1.66
C ARG A 277 -18.21 2.44 -2.27
N ILE A 278 -17.03 2.44 -2.92
CA ILE A 278 -16.46 3.62 -3.57
C ILE A 278 -17.41 4.18 -4.64
N LEU A 279 -17.97 3.32 -5.49
CA LEU A 279 -18.93 3.73 -6.51
C LEU A 279 -20.17 4.37 -5.88
N THR A 280 -20.73 3.74 -4.86
CA THR A 280 -21.92 4.27 -4.16
C THR A 280 -21.64 5.63 -3.53
N GLU A 281 -20.48 5.79 -2.84
CA GLU A 281 -20.10 7.01 -2.17
C GLU A 281 -19.74 8.17 -3.12
N THR A 282 -19.15 7.85 -4.29
CA THR A 282 -18.57 8.87 -5.17
C THR A 282 -19.49 9.25 -6.32
N THR A 283 -20.26 8.30 -6.86
CA THR A 283 -21.08 8.54 -8.06
C THR A 283 -22.57 8.68 -7.75
N GLN A 284 -22.98 8.52 -6.48
CA GLN A 284 -24.38 8.39 -6.06
C GLN A 284 -25.14 7.28 -6.81
N ALA A 285 -24.41 6.33 -7.40
CA ALA A 285 -24.99 5.20 -8.09
C ALA A 285 -25.81 4.32 -7.14
N THR A 286 -27.05 4.02 -7.48
CA THR A 286 -27.87 3.05 -6.75
C THR A 286 -27.49 1.66 -7.23
N ILE A 287 -26.80 0.90 -6.39
CA ILE A 287 -26.45 -0.50 -6.69
C ILE A 287 -27.64 -1.38 -6.33
N SER A 288 -28.32 -1.92 -7.33
CA SER A 288 -29.46 -2.81 -7.11
C SER A 288 -29.03 -4.24 -6.78
N ILE A 289 -29.87 -4.97 -6.02
CA ILE A 289 -29.65 -6.40 -5.73
C ILE A 289 -29.46 -7.24 -7.01
N PRO A 290 -30.27 -7.07 -8.08
CA PRO A 290 -30.02 -7.75 -9.35
C PRO A 290 -28.63 -7.48 -9.94
N PHE A 291 -28.13 -6.25 -9.85
CA PHE A 291 -26.78 -5.90 -10.29
C PHE A 291 -25.71 -6.68 -9.54
N LEU A 292 -25.82 -6.80 -8.20
CA LEU A 292 -24.90 -7.57 -7.37
C LEU A 292 -24.87 -9.07 -7.75
N HIS A 293 -26.01 -9.62 -8.17
CA HIS A 293 -26.10 -11.00 -8.62
C HIS A 293 -25.52 -11.24 -10.02
N SER A 294 -25.57 -10.27 -10.90
CA SER A 294 -24.99 -10.37 -12.25
C SER A 294 -23.47 -10.15 -12.27
N ALA A 295 -22.92 -9.49 -11.26
CA ALA A 295 -21.50 -9.21 -11.14
C ALA A 295 -20.67 -10.29 -10.40
N LYS A 296 -21.34 -11.34 -9.88
CA LYS A 296 -20.70 -12.52 -9.28
C LYS A 296 -20.46 -13.59 -10.34
#